data_15c100cef2d845a95f751afb4cb3cae2
#
_entry.id   15c100cef2d845a95f751afb4cb3cae2
#
_cell.length_a   1.000
_cell.length_b   1.000
_cell.length_c   1.000
_cell.angle_alpha   90.00
_cell.angle_beta   90.00
_cell.angle_gamma   90.00
#
_symmetry.space_group_name_H-M   'P 1'
#
loop_
_entity.id
_entity.type
_entity.pdbx_description
1 polymer ?
#
loop_
_entity_poly.entity_id
_entity_poly.type
_entity_poly.pdbx_seq_one_letter_code
_entity_poly.pdbx_strand_id
1 'polypeptide(L)'
;MHRVLSIAFIGYLFTVSAPAMAQPPGVGEGGFINLREMNIQQPPDIVAGLYLQECAVCHGEALQGAAQGSALVGTDLVFGSSIEDIAKNTRDGFPDRGMPAWSTVLNDDQVLALAIYISEQRQGTNLDDFRYNAPLIVPNRVIKSEHHDFTLETVVKGLDALPFSIQPLSNGLILLTEKTKGLSIITREGKQQPLIRDTPKAYDDSFDMVGQPMGLGWLMDVALHPDYDLNGLIYLHYGDRCGDCNTTSRASGQDVSMNKLVRGRIRGGFWIDEQTIWEADKETYTLMPEIAAGGRITFDDGGYVYFSVGMKGPLEHIGVQDLTLPYGKIMRLHDDGRVPEDNPFVDDPTAVQAIWSYGHRNPQGLEFNTDRGQLWSTEMGPRGGDELNLIQMGLNYGWPLTSKGVNYDGTPVAWGEVLGIDFYIDDMEPPVIDFTPAPAISSFVFYDGAYFPAW
;
A
#
# COMPACT_ATOMS: atom_id res chain seq x y z
N MET A 1 -30.35 67.31 -13.08
CA MET A 1 -31.26 66.18 -13.29
C MET A 1 -30.55 65.16 -14.16
N HIS A 2 -29.84 64.23 -13.57
CA HIS A 2 -29.19 63.12 -14.26
C HIS A 2 -29.74 61.81 -13.67
N ARG A 3 -30.47 61.04 -14.49
CA ARG A 3 -30.97 59.71 -14.16
C ARG A 3 -29.84 58.74 -14.38
N VAL A 4 -29.44 58.04 -13.32
CA VAL A 4 -28.55 56.87 -13.36
C VAL A 4 -29.39 55.66 -13.67
N LEU A 5 -29.08 54.97 -14.77
CA LEU A 5 -29.67 53.70 -15.18
C LEU A 5 -28.85 52.57 -14.50
N SER A 6 -29.47 51.89 -13.55
CA SER A 6 -28.88 50.66 -12.96
C SER A 6 -29.20 49.47 -13.87
N ILE A 7 -28.17 48.90 -14.48
CA ILE A 7 -28.27 47.64 -15.22
C ILE A 7 -27.96 46.51 -14.20
N ALA A 8 -28.99 45.72 -13.88
CA ALA A 8 -28.82 44.50 -13.10
C ALA A 8 -28.27 43.40 -14.01
N PHE A 9 -27.03 43.00 -13.78
CA PHE A 9 -26.48 41.78 -14.35
C PHE A 9 -27.02 40.57 -13.54
N ILE A 10 -27.93 39.82 -14.15
CA ILE A 10 -28.32 38.50 -13.64
C ILE A 10 -27.23 37.53 -14.11
N GLY A 11 -26.26 37.26 -13.21
CA GLY A 11 -25.27 36.22 -13.41
C GLY A 11 -25.95 34.85 -13.22
N TYR A 12 -26.13 34.11 -14.30
CA TYR A 12 -26.41 32.70 -14.21
C TYR A 12 -25.13 31.99 -13.70
N LEU A 13 -25.12 31.65 -12.42
CA LEU A 13 -24.17 30.67 -11.91
C LEU A 13 -24.54 29.31 -12.54
N PHE A 14 -23.82 28.92 -13.57
CA PHE A 14 -23.73 27.50 -13.90
C PHE A 14 -22.89 26.82 -12.81
N THR A 15 -23.57 26.23 -11.83
CA THR A 15 -22.94 25.21 -11.01
C THR A 15 -22.70 24.03 -11.94
N VAL A 16 -21.48 23.91 -12.42
CA VAL A 16 -20.97 22.64 -12.94
C VAL A 16 -20.87 21.74 -11.71
N SER A 17 -21.91 20.93 -11.50
CA SER A 17 -21.80 19.81 -10.57
C SER A 17 -20.75 18.89 -11.19
N ALA A 18 -19.56 18.84 -10.58
CA ALA A 18 -18.65 17.73 -10.78
C ALA A 18 -19.47 16.44 -10.61
N PRO A 19 -19.25 15.40 -11.43
CA PRO A 19 -19.90 14.13 -11.17
C PRO A 19 -19.60 13.76 -9.74
N ALA A 20 -20.63 13.66 -8.91
CA ALA A 20 -20.49 13.18 -7.56
C ALA A 20 -19.86 11.79 -7.69
N MET A 21 -18.60 11.65 -7.28
CA MET A 21 -18.08 10.32 -6.98
C MET A 21 -19.12 9.69 -6.06
N ALA A 22 -19.63 8.53 -6.43
CA ALA A 22 -20.60 7.83 -5.63
C ALA A 22 -19.98 7.68 -4.23
N GLN A 23 -20.46 8.46 -3.27
CA GLN A 23 -20.04 8.30 -1.88
C GLN A 23 -20.36 6.87 -1.50
N PRO A 24 -19.42 6.14 -0.90
CA PRO A 24 -19.73 4.80 -0.43
C PRO A 24 -20.94 4.87 0.47
N PRO A 25 -21.88 3.91 0.41
CA PRO A 25 -23.04 3.87 1.27
C PRO A 25 -22.58 3.86 2.74
N GLY A 26 -23.12 4.75 3.58
CA GLY A 26 -22.81 4.83 5.00
C GLY A 26 -22.16 6.13 5.48
N VAL A 27 -21.94 7.11 4.59
CA VAL A 27 -21.47 8.45 4.99
C VAL A 27 -22.64 9.25 5.53
N GLY A 28 -22.68 9.50 6.85
CA GLY A 28 -23.63 10.38 7.48
C GLY A 28 -23.40 11.87 7.13
N GLU A 29 -24.39 12.72 7.43
CA GLU A 29 -24.28 14.18 7.34
C GLU A 29 -23.19 14.71 8.31
N GLY A 30 -21.97 14.75 7.88
CA GLY A 30 -20.79 15.14 8.66
C GLY A 30 -19.51 14.45 8.18
N GLY A 31 -19.61 13.61 7.13
CA GLY A 31 -18.42 12.97 6.52
C GLY A 31 -17.85 11.79 7.31
N PHE A 32 -18.49 11.38 8.41
CA PHE A 32 -18.02 10.24 9.21
C PHE A 32 -18.53 8.93 8.63
N ILE A 33 -17.62 8.02 8.32
CA ILE A 33 -17.95 6.69 7.80
C ILE A 33 -17.99 5.72 9.00
N ASN A 34 -19.18 5.17 9.31
CA ASN A 34 -19.24 4.01 10.19
C ASN A 34 -19.00 2.73 9.40
N LEU A 35 -17.74 2.39 9.20
CA LEU A 35 -17.32 1.24 8.40
C LEU A 35 -17.88 -0.10 8.93
N ARG A 36 -18.20 -0.20 10.25
CA ARG A 36 -18.76 -1.41 10.86
C ARG A 36 -20.24 -1.63 10.51
N GLU A 37 -20.97 -0.57 10.18
CA GLU A 37 -22.40 -0.65 9.83
C GLU A 37 -22.61 -0.78 8.31
N MET A 38 -21.55 -0.68 7.53
CA MET A 38 -21.62 -0.83 6.08
C MET A 38 -21.82 -2.31 5.73
N ASN A 39 -23.00 -2.66 5.26
CA ASN A 39 -23.24 -3.93 4.59
C ASN A 39 -22.70 -3.81 3.15
N ILE A 40 -21.36 -3.81 3.00
CA ILE A 40 -20.71 -3.67 1.70
C ILE A 40 -20.71 -5.03 1.03
N GLN A 41 -21.59 -5.17 0.04
CA GLN A 41 -21.41 -6.17 -1.00
C GLN A 41 -20.26 -5.67 -1.89
N GLN A 42 -19.37 -6.58 -2.29
CA GLN A 42 -18.33 -6.24 -3.26
C GLN A 42 -19.01 -5.63 -4.50
N PRO A 43 -18.68 -4.37 -4.87
CA PRO A 43 -19.21 -3.82 -6.10
C PRO A 43 -18.78 -4.72 -7.26
N PRO A 44 -19.64 -4.90 -8.28
CA PRO A 44 -19.22 -5.65 -9.47
C PRO A 44 -17.97 -5.01 -10.07
N ASP A 45 -17.01 -5.83 -10.50
CA ASP A 45 -15.84 -5.34 -11.20
C ASP A 45 -16.27 -4.65 -12.50
N ILE A 46 -16.15 -3.31 -12.53
CA ILE A 46 -16.59 -2.50 -13.66
C ILE A 46 -15.79 -2.83 -14.91
N VAL A 47 -14.48 -3.13 -14.76
CA VAL A 47 -13.61 -3.48 -15.88
C VAL A 47 -13.95 -4.87 -16.42
N ALA A 48 -14.27 -5.84 -15.56
CA ALA A 48 -14.81 -7.12 -15.97
C ALA A 48 -16.14 -6.95 -16.72
N GLY A 49 -17.01 -6.05 -16.24
CA GLY A 49 -18.25 -5.69 -16.92
C GLY A 49 -18.01 -5.12 -18.34
N LEU A 50 -17.03 -4.22 -18.47
CA LEU A 50 -16.62 -3.67 -19.77
C LEU A 50 -16.09 -4.77 -20.70
N TYR A 51 -15.27 -5.70 -20.19
CA TYR A 51 -14.81 -6.85 -20.95
C TYR A 51 -15.98 -7.73 -21.43
N LEU A 52 -16.93 -8.03 -20.56
CA LEU A 52 -18.09 -8.86 -20.90
C LEU A 52 -18.94 -8.19 -21.99
N GLN A 53 -19.09 -6.88 -21.95
CA GLN A 53 -19.89 -6.12 -22.91
C GLN A 53 -19.23 -6.06 -24.29
N GLU A 54 -17.92 -5.76 -24.35
CA GLU A 54 -17.24 -5.38 -25.58
C GLU A 54 -16.39 -6.51 -26.19
N CYS A 55 -15.85 -7.42 -25.37
CA CYS A 55 -14.84 -8.39 -25.80
C CYS A 55 -15.33 -9.85 -25.78
N ALA A 56 -16.21 -10.19 -24.82
CA ALA A 56 -16.57 -11.57 -24.53
C ALA A 56 -17.29 -12.28 -25.68
N VAL A 57 -18.00 -11.56 -26.52
CA VAL A 57 -18.69 -12.13 -27.71
C VAL A 57 -17.70 -12.85 -28.64
N CYS A 58 -16.47 -12.35 -28.73
CA CYS A 58 -15.41 -12.94 -29.55
C CYS A 58 -14.43 -13.78 -28.73
N HIS A 59 -14.06 -13.34 -27.54
CA HIS A 59 -13.00 -13.97 -26.75
C HIS A 59 -13.50 -14.88 -25.61
N GLY A 60 -14.83 -15.02 -25.46
CA GLY A 60 -15.46 -15.84 -24.43
C GLY A 60 -15.52 -15.12 -23.06
N GLU A 61 -16.54 -15.43 -22.26
CA GLU A 61 -16.79 -14.79 -20.96
C GLU A 61 -15.63 -15.02 -19.96
N ALA A 62 -14.98 -16.19 -20.01
CA ALA A 62 -13.81 -16.54 -19.23
C ALA A 62 -12.48 -16.42 -20.02
N LEU A 63 -12.43 -15.57 -21.03
CA LEU A 63 -11.26 -15.34 -21.89
C LEU A 63 -10.74 -16.59 -22.64
N GLN A 64 -11.50 -17.67 -22.67
CA GLN A 64 -11.13 -18.97 -23.23
C GLN A 64 -11.16 -19.04 -24.77
N GLY A 65 -11.59 -17.95 -25.42
CA GLY A 65 -11.84 -17.89 -26.86
C GLY A 65 -13.26 -18.36 -27.23
N ALA A 66 -13.69 -18.01 -28.44
CA ALA A 66 -14.95 -18.41 -29.03
C ALA A 66 -14.76 -18.61 -30.55
N ALA A 67 -15.86 -18.87 -31.30
CA ALA A 67 -15.78 -19.13 -32.74
C ALA A 67 -15.15 -17.98 -33.56
N GLN A 68 -15.21 -16.75 -33.07
CA GLN A 68 -14.77 -15.55 -33.79
C GLN A 68 -13.47 -14.93 -33.25
N GLY A 69 -13.01 -15.35 -32.07
CA GLY A 69 -11.83 -14.78 -31.42
C GLY A 69 -11.01 -15.85 -30.69
N SER A 70 -9.70 -15.62 -30.66
CA SER A 70 -8.76 -16.50 -29.96
C SER A 70 -8.92 -16.41 -28.44
N ALA A 71 -8.47 -17.46 -27.74
CA ALA A 71 -8.30 -17.41 -26.29
C ALA A 71 -7.29 -16.32 -25.90
N LEU A 72 -7.57 -15.63 -24.78
CA LEU A 72 -6.68 -14.64 -24.18
C LEU A 72 -5.97 -15.18 -22.94
N VAL A 73 -6.42 -16.31 -22.37
CA VAL A 73 -5.81 -17.04 -21.24
C VAL A 73 -5.42 -18.45 -21.65
N GLY A 74 -4.45 -19.05 -20.95
CA GLY A 74 -4.00 -20.42 -21.18
C GLY A 74 -3.24 -20.65 -22.50
N THR A 75 -2.87 -19.57 -23.19
CA THR A 75 -2.14 -19.63 -24.47
C THR A 75 -1.20 -18.43 -24.60
N ASP A 76 -0.18 -18.56 -25.46
CA ASP A 76 0.67 -17.41 -25.80
C ASP A 76 -0.07 -16.46 -26.74
N LEU A 77 0.03 -15.16 -26.48
CA LEU A 77 -0.50 -14.13 -27.36
C LEU A 77 0.48 -13.88 -28.52
N VAL A 78 0.00 -14.01 -29.74
CA VAL A 78 0.83 -13.93 -30.97
C VAL A 78 1.49 -12.55 -31.15
N PHE A 79 0.85 -11.49 -30.63
CA PHE A 79 1.28 -10.10 -30.83
C PHE A 79 1.81 -9.45 -29.57
N GLY A 80 2.36 -10.24 -28.64
CA GLY A 80 2.89 -9.80 -27.37
C GLY A 80 1.87 -9.89 -26.23
N SER A 81 2.38 -9.99 -25.01
CA SER A 81 1.59 -10.19 -23.79
C SER A 81 1.89 -9.17 -22.69
N SER A 82 2.72 -8.18 -22.97
CA SER A 82 2.89 -7.05 -22.05
C SER A 82 1.61 -6.19 -21.99
N ILE A 83 1.47 -5.38 -20.95
CA ILE A 83 0.34 -4.45 -20.83
C ILE A 83 0.26 -3.54 -22.06
N GLU A 84 1.42 -3.03 -22.48
CA GLU A 84 1.54 -2.13 -23.63
C GLU A 84 1.14 -2.83 -24.93
N ASP A 85 1.55 -4.10 -25.12
CA ASP A 85 1.18 -4.88 -26.29
C ASP A 85 -0.34 -5.13 -26.32
N ILE A 86 -0.92 -5.56 -25.21
CA ILE A 86 -2.36 -5.81 -25.10
C ILE A 86 -3.14 -4.52 -25.32
N ALA A 87 -2.74 -3.40 -24.69
CA ALA A 87 -3.36 -2.11 -24.86
C ALA A 87 -3.26 -1.63 -26.32
N LYS A 88 -2.08 -1.73 -26.94
CA LYS A 88 -1.88 -1.37 -28.34
C LYS A 88 -2.75 -2.22 -29.25
N ASN A 89 -2.75 -3.54 -29.07
CA ASN A 89 -3.51 -4.49 -29.87
C ASN A 89 -5.03 -4.27 -29.73
N THR A 90 -5.49 -3.87 -28.54
CA THR A 90 -6.88 -3.50 -28.31
C THR A 90 -7.22 -2.19 -29.01
N ARG A 91 -6.39 -1.16 -28.86
CA ARG A 91 -6.59 0.15 -29.49
C ARG A 91 -6.66 0.07 -31.00
N ASP A 92 -5.66 -0.56 -31.61
CA ASP A 92 -5.48 -0.62 -33.07
C ASP A 92 -6.35 -1.69 -33.74
N GLY A 93 -6.67 -2.77 -33.01
CA GLY A 93 -7.36 -3.94 -33.55
C GLY A 93 -6.53 -4.70 -34.59
N PHE A 94 -7.20 -5.67 -35.22
CA PHE A 94 -6.70 -6.42 -36.38
C PHE A 94 -7.85 -6.57 -37.39
N PRO A 95 -8.25 -5.50 -38.10
CA PRO A 95 -9.43 -5.50 -38.98
C PRO A 95 -9.39 -6.62 -40.01
N ASP A 96 -8.22 -6.89 -40.59
CA ASP A 96 -8.03 -7.97 -41.57
C ASP A 96 -8.22 -9.39 -40.99
N ARG A 97 -8.26 -9.52 -39.66
CA ARG A 97 -8.48 -10.75 -38.91
C ARG A 97 -9.81 -10.75 -38.15
N GLY A 98 -10.64 -9.73 -38.35
CA GLY A 98 -11.97 -9.64 -37.74
C GLY A 98 -12.03 -8.96 -36.35
N MET A 99 -10.92 -8.47 -35.80
CA MET A 99 -10.90 -7.68 -34.58
C MET A 99 -10.95 -6.18 -34.91
N PRO A 100 -12.02 -5.47 -34.59
CA PRO A 100 -12.10 -4.02 -34.87
C PRO A 100 -11.07 -3.22 -34.06
N ALA A 101 -10.73 -2.03 -34.53
CA ALA A 101 -10.01 -1.04 -33.73
C ALA A 101 -10.94 -0.45 -32.66
N TRP A 102 -10.60 -0.64 -31.38
CA TRP A 102 -11.45 -0.19 -30.29
C TRP A 102 -11.25 1.27 -29.91
N SER A 103 -10.22 1.95 -30.43
CA SER A 103 -9.98 3.39 -30.22
C SER A 103 -11.12 4.31 -30.65
N THR A 104 -12.08 3.81 -31.44
CA THR A 104 -13.29 4.55 -31.83
C THR A 104 -14.44 4.43 -30.82
N VAL A 105 -14.37 3.48 -29.89
CA VAL A 105 -15.41 3.16 -28.90
C VAL A 105 -14.91 3.38 -27.47
N LEU A 106 -13.66 3.00 -27.20
CA LEU A 106 -13.01 3.08 -25.90
C LEU A 106 -11.99 4.21 -25.90
N ASN A 107 -11.91 4.93 -24.78
CA ASN A 107 -10.82 5.87 -24.54
C ASN A 107 -9.54 5.12 -24.08
N ASP A 108 -8.41 5.83 -24.00
CA ASP A 108 -7.13 5.24 -23.66
C ASP A 108 -7.11 4.63 -22.24
N ASP A 109 -7.83 5.22 -21.29
CA ASP A 109 -7.92 4.72 -19.91
C ASP A 109 -8.68 3.39 -19.85
N GLN A 110 -9.77 3.27 -20.57
CA GLN A 110 -10.53 2.03 -20.68
C GLN A 110 -9.73 0.93 -21.38
N VAL A 111 -8.94 1.28 -22.39
CA VAL A 111 -8.03 0.36 -23.07
C VAL A 111 -6.95 -0.14 -22.11
N LEU A 112 -6.34 0.76 -21.30
CA LEU A 112 -5.36 0.39 -20.28
C LEU A 112 -5.98 -0.51 -19.21
N ALA A 113 -7.15 -0.14 -18.67
CA ALA A 113 -7.85 -0.93 -17.67
C ALA A 113 -8.17 -2.36 -18.17
N LEU A 114 -8.61 -2.50 -19.42
CA LEU A 114 -8.84 -3.81 -20.05
C LEU A 114 -7.52 -4.60 -20.22
N ALA A 115 -6.43 -3.93 -20.58
CA ALA A 115 -5.13 -4.60 -20.71
C ALA A 115 -4.64 -5.14 -19.36
N ILE A 116 -4.81 -4.37 -18.29
CA ILE A 116 -4.52 -4.81 -16.91
C ILE A 116 -5.42 -5.99 -16.53
N TYR A 117 -6.74 -5.88 -16.74
CA TYR A 117 -7.68 -6.95 -16.44
C TYR A 117 -7.34 -8.26 -17.17
N ILE A 118 -7.05 -8.20 -18.48
CA ILE A 118 -6.65 -9.39 -19.24
C ILE A 118 -5.36 -10.00 -18.66
N SER A 119 -4.40 -9.17 -18.29
CA SER A 119 -3.13 -9.63 -17.69
C SER A 119 -3.33 -10.24 -16.30
N GLU A 120 -4.21 -9.68 -15.47
CA GLU A 120 -4.63 -10.28 -14.19
C GLU A 120 -5.20 -11.68 -14.39
N GLN A 121 -6.13 -11.85 -15.34
CA GLN A 121 -6.73 -13.15 -15.65
C GLN A 121 -5.69 -14.15 -16.18
N ARG A 122 -4.71 -13.68 -16.96
CA ARG A 122 -3.60 -14.53 -17.47
C ARG A 122 -2.67 -15.01 -16.37
N GLN A 123 -2.40 -14.17 -15.38
CA GLN A 123 -1.51 -14.47 -14.24
C GLN A 123 -2.22 -15.14 -13.07
N GLY A 124 -3.55 -15.14 -13.05
CA GLY A 124 -4.35 -15.65 -11.94
C GLY A 124 -4.26 -14.74 -10.69
N THR A 125 -4.04 -13.45 -10.88
CA THR A 125 -3.99 -12.44 -9.81
C THR A 125 -5.35 -11.74 -9.66
N ASN A 126 -6.42 -12.49 -9.63
CA ASN A 126 -7.77 -11.92 -9.55
C ASN A 126 -8.07 -11.46 -8.13
N LEU A 127 -8.39 -10.17 -7.95
CA LEU A 127 -8.81 -9.58 -6.67
C LEU A 127 -10.05 -10.25 -6.08
N ASP A 128 -10.98 -10.74 -6.93
CA ASP A 128 -12.19 -11.41 -6.48
C ASP A 128 -11.92 -12.72 -5.75
N ASP A 129 -10.79 -13.36 -6.00
CA ASP A 129 -10.36 -14.62 -5.38
C ASP A 129 -9.54 -14.42 -4.11
N PHE A 130 -9.13 -13.18 -3.81
CA PHE A 130 -8.33 -12.89 -2.63
C PHE A 130 -9.13 -13.12 -1.34
N ARG A 131 -8.52 -13.86 -0.41
CA ARG A 131 -9.05 -14.08 0.94
C ARG A 131 -7.88 -14.14 1.91
N TYR A 132 -7.76 -13.15 2.79
CA TYR A 132 -6.67 -13.09 3.78
C TYR A 132 -6.63 -14.27 4.74
N ASN A 133 -7.78 -14.94 4.95
CA ASN A 133 -7.93 -16.10 5.83
C ASN A 133 -7.94 -17.43 5.08
N ALA A 134 -7.64 -17.44 3.79
CA ALA A 134 -7.51 -18.68 3.03
C ALA A 134 -6.37 -19.54 3.59
N PRO A 135 -6.54 -20.87 3.72
CA PRO A 135 -5.49 -21.74 4.19
C PRO A 135 -4.25 -21.66 3.29
N LEU A 136 -3.10 -21.35 3.87
CA LEU A 136 -1.83 -21.38 3.16
C LEU A 136 -1.44 -22.84 2.87
N ILE A 137 -1.35 -23.19 1.61
CA ILE A 137 -0.93 -24.52 1.14
C ILE A 137 0.54 -24.46 0.76
N VAL A 138 1.42 -25.03 1.60
CA VAL A 138 2.84 -25.16 1.29
C VAL A 138 3.05 -26.32 0.28
N PRO A 139 3.59 -26.05 -0.91
CA PRO A 139 3.84 -27.09 -1.90
C PRO A 139 4.86 -28.11 -1.39
N ASN A 140 4.59 -29.40 -1.54
CA ASN A 140 5.51 -30.49 -1.21
C ASN A 140 6.40 -30.93 -2.38
N ARG A 141 6.62 -30.03 -3.35
CA ARG A 141 7.42 -30.26 -4.54
C ARG A 141 8.56 -29.28 -4.63
N VAL A 142 9.58 -29.63 -5.39
CA VAL A 142 10.64 -28.69 -5.77
C VAL A 142 10.04 -27.55 -6.59
N ILE A 143 10.35 -26.34 -6.18
CA ILE A 143 9.99 -25.11 -6.90
C ILE A 143 11.17 -24.76 -7.81
N LYS A 144 10.88 -24.60 -9.09
CA LYS A 144 11.84 -24.18 -10.10
C LYS A 144 11.92 -22.66 -10.12
N SER A 145 13.13 -22.13 -10.09
CA SER A 145 13.38 -20.71 -10.37
C SER A 145 14.48 -20.59 -11.42
N GLU A 146 14.78 -19.38 -11.85
CA GLU A 146 15.75 -19.14 -12.92
C GLU A 146 17.16 -19.67 -12.57
N HIS A 147 17.60 -19.48 -11.34
CA HIS A 147 18.97 -19.79 -10.92
C HIS A 147 19.06 -20.98 -9.96
N HIS A 148 18.03 -21.23 -9.16
CA HIS A 148 18.06 -22.24 -8.11
C HIS A 148 16.75 -23.00 -8.00
N ASP A 149 16.84 -24.31 -7.75
CA ASP A 149 15.71 -25.12 -7.33
C ASP A 149 15.64 -25.13 -5.82
N PHE A 150 14.46 -24.99 -5.23
CA PHE A 150 14.27 -24.98 -3.78
C PHE A 150 12.99 -25.66 -3.34
N THR A 151 12.90 -25.98 -2.06
CA THR A 151 11.68 -26.47 -1.37
C THR A 151 11.30 -25.51 -0.27
N LEU A 152 10.01 -25.44 0.04
CA LEU A 152 9.49 -24.69 1.18
C LEU A 152 9.27 -25.63 2.37
N GLU A 153 9.73 -25.22 3.54
CA GLU A 153 9.52 -25.92 4.79
C GLU A 153 8.72 -25.05 5.76
N THR A 154 7.75 -25.67 6.44
CA THR A 154 6.97 -24.95 7.45
C THR A 154 7.77 -24.83 8.75
N VAL A 155 8.07 -23.62 9.17
CA VAL A 155 8.76 -23.34 10.44
C VAL A 155 7.77 -23.36 11.62
N VAL A 156 6.62 -22.73 11.47
CA VAL A 156 5.59 -22.61 12.52
C VAL A 156 4.21 -22.77 11.95
N LYS A 157 3.27 -23.29 12.73
CA LYS A 157 1.85 -23.45 12.38
C LYS A 157 0.96 -22.87 13.47
N GLY A 158 -0.28 -22.53 13.07
CA GLY A 158 -1.31 -22.07 14.01
C GLY A 158 -1.12 -20.62 14.45
N LEU A 159 -0.43 -19.80 13.63
CA LEU A 159 -0.38 -18.37 13.82
C LEU A 159 -1.77 -17.73 13.62
N ASP A 160 -1.96 -16.54 14.14
CA ASP A 160 -3.11 -15.71 13.81
C ASP A 160 -3.20 -15.44 12.30
N ALA A 161 -4.35 -15.01 11.84
CA ALA A 161 -4.56 -14.79 10.41
C ALA A 161 -3.73 -13.62 9.83
N LEU A 162 -3.20 -12.74 10.66
CA LEU A 162 -2.54 -11.51 10.25
C LEU A 162 -1.10 -11.37 10.80
N PRO A 163 -0.18 -12.35 10.53
CA PRO A 163 1.23 -12.12 10.82
C PRO A 163 1.73 -10.99 9.92
N PHE A 164 2.61 -10.11 10.45
CA PHE A 164 3.09 -8.97 9.69
C PHE A 164 4.61 -8.98 9.48
N SER A 165 5.38 -9.22 10.55
CA SER A 165 6.83 -9.16 10.47
C SER A 165 7.50 -10.26 11.27
N ILE A 166 8.63 -10.71 10.77
CA ILE A 166 9.55 -11.63 11.46
C ILE A 166 10.94 -10.99 11.51
N GLN A 167 11.61 -11.12 12.66
CA GLN A 167 12.97 -10.67 12.86
C GLN A 167 13.80 -11.80 13.48
N PRO A 168 14.71 -12.45 12.73
CA PRO A 168 15.62 -13.45 13.27
C PRO A 168 16.60 -12.85 14.29
N LEU A 169 16.89 -13.61 15.34
CA LEU A 169 17.88 -13.28 16.35
C LEU A 169 19.15 -14.14 16.18
N SER A 170 20.29 -13.61 16.57
CA SER A 170 21.59 -14.32 16.50
C SER A 170 21.61 -15.66 17.21
N ASN A 171 20.75 -15.85 18.24
CA ASN A 171 20.59 -17.10 18.98
C ASN A 171 19.64 -18.11 18.30
N GLY A 172 19.12 -17.83 17.11
CA GLY A 172 18.22 -18.69 16.32
C GLY A 172 16.75 -18.67 16.76
N LEU A 173 16.36 -17.76 17.63
CA LEU A 173 14.96 -17.42 17.88
C LEU A 173 14.48 -16.44 16.81
N ILE A 174 13.15 -16.28 16.67
CA ILE A 174 12.55 -15.32 15.75
C ILE A 174 11.54 -14.49 16.53
N LEU A 175 11.64 -13.15 16.45
CA LEU A 175 10.56 -12.27 16.86
C LEU A 175 9.49 -12.29 15.78
N LEU A 176 8.23 -12.32 16.18
CA LEU A 176 7.07 -12.32 15.30
C LEU A 176 6.06 -11.28 15.78
N THR A 177 5.61 -10.42 14.88
CA THR A 177 4.44 -9.57 15.13
C THR A 177 3.22 -10.12 14.43
N GLU A 178 2.09 -10.11 15.12
CA GLU A 178 0.77 -10.40 14.60
C GLU A 178 -0.09 -9.15 14.80
N LYS A 179 -0.66 -8.62 13.71
CA LYS A 179 -1.32 -7.29 13.70
C LYS A 179 -2.30 -7.08 14.84
N THR A 180 -3.10 -8.10 15.14
CA THR A 180 -4.21 -8.02 16.10
C THR A 180 -3.89 -8.63 17.46
N LYS A 181 -2.73 -9.29 17.62
CA LYS A 181 -2.37 -10.01 18.85
C LYS A 181 -1.20 -9.38 19.60
N GLY A 182 -0.12 -9.02 18.89
CA GLY A 182 1.06 -8.45 19.53
C GLY A 182 2.36 -9.11 19.11
N LEU A 183 3.38 -8.99 19.97
CA LEU A 183 4.72 -9.53 19.77
C LEU A 183 4.89 -10.88 20.47
N SER A 184 5.47 -11.85 19.78
CA SER A 184 5.83 -13.16 20.33
C SER A 184 7.22 -13.60 19.86
N ILE A 185 7.70 -14.72 20.42
CA ILE A 185 8.97 -15.34 20.05
C ILE A 185 8.68 -16.76 19.53
N ILE A 186 9.25 -17.08 18.37
CA ILE A 186 9.26 -18.45 17.83
C ILE A 186 10.58 -19.10 18.22
N THR A 187 10.52 -20.31 18.81
CA THR A 187 11.70 -21.10 19.14
C THR A 187 12.31 -21.76 17.90
N ARG A 188 13.54 -22.30 18.04
CA ARG A 188 14.21 -23.05 16.97
C ARG A 188 13.42 -24.26 16.49
N GLU A 189 12.58 -24.83 17.36
CA GLU A 189 11.71 -25.98 17.08
C GLU A 189 10.37 -25.56 16.46
N GLY A 190 10.21 -24.27 16.09
CA GLY A 190 8.99 -23.76 15.48
C GLY A 190 7.81 -23.60 16.43
N LYS A 191 8.07 -23.43 17.75
CA LYS A 191 7.02 -23.22 18.73
C LYS A 191 6.87 -21.74 19.06
N GLN A 192 5.66 -21.21 18.88
CA GLN A 192 5.30 -19.85 19.34
C GLN A 192 5.21 -19.83 20.87
N GLN A 193 5.93 -18.88 21.48
CA GLN A 193 5.87 -18.61 22.92
C GLN A 193 4.68 -17.69 23.24
N PRO A 194 4.26 -17.57 24.51
CA PRO A 194 3.29 -16.56 24.91
C PRO A 194 3.70 -15.15 24.45
N LEU A 195 2.70 -14.30 24.23
CA LEU A 195 2.93 -12.90 23.88
C LEU A 195 3.83 -12.21 24.91
N ILE A 196 4.70 -11.35 24.43
CA ILE A 196 5.48 -10.43 25.28
C ILE A 196 4.50 -9.46 25.92
N ARG A 197 4.55 -9.37 27.24
CA ARG A 197 3.67 -8.49 28.03
C ARG A 197 4.17 -7.06 27.99
N ASP A 198 3.25 -6.13 28.20
CA ASP A 198 3.49 -4.68 28.30
C ASP A 198 4.04 -4.03 27.02
N THR A 199 3.92 -4.70 25.86
CA THR A 199 4.14 -4.08 24.55
C THR A 199 3.05 -3.06 24.23
N PRO A 200 3.24 -2.14 23.26
CA PRO A 200 2.14 -1.38 22.70
C PRO A 200 0.94 -2.30 22.40
N LYS A 201 -0.25 -1.82 22.74
CA LYS A 201 -1.45 -2.63 22.64
C LYS A 201 -1.84 -2.88 21.19
N ALA A 202 -1.95 -4.14 20.80
CA ALA A 202 -2.63 -4.55 19.59
C ALA A 202 -4.12 -4.78 19.87
N TYR A 203 -4.98 -4.46 18.88
CA TYR A 203 -6.43 -4.58 19.02
C TYR A 203 -6.96 -5.63 18.05
N ASP A 204 -7.83 -6.53 18.55
CA ASP A 204 -8.40 -7.66 17.81
C ASP A 204 -9.88 -7.44 17.42
N ASP A 205 -10.34 -6.21 17.42
CA ASP A 205 -11.69 -5.82 17.02
C ASP A 205 -11.81 -5.46 15.51
N SER A 206 -10.87 -5.96 14.71
CA SER A 206 -10.94 -5.85 13.25
C SER A 206 -12.19 -6.54 12.70
N PHE A 207 -12.73 -5.99 11.63
CA PHE A 207 -13.87 -6.56 10.91
C PHE A 207 -13.48 -6.88 9.47
N ASP A 208 -14.18 -7.81 8.84
CA ASP A 208 -13.99 -8.13 7.43
C ASP A 208 -14.78 -7.16 6.56
N MET A 209 -14.12 -6.55 5.59
CA MET A 209 -14.75 -5.77 4.55
C MET A 209 -14.34 -6.35 3.19
N VAL A 210 -15.25 -7.13 2.60
CA VAL A 210 -15.07 -7.72 1.27
C VAL A 210 -13.79 -8.58 1.17
N GLY A 211 -13.55 -9.42 2.19
CA GLY A 211 -12.36 -10.27 2.26
C GLY A 211 -11.08 -9.55 2.70
N GLN A 212 -11.18 -8.28 3.09
CA GLN A 212 -10.07 -7.49 3.61
C GLN A 212 -10.27 -7.21 5.11
N PRO A 213 -9.26 -7.45 5.96
CA PRO A 213 -9.35 -7.08 7.36
C PRO A 213 -9.23 -5.56 7.51
N MET A 214 -10.15 -4.96 8.26
CA MET A 214 -10.16 -3.55 8.57
C MET A 214 -10.08 -3.35 10.08
N GLY A 215 -9.15 -2.54 10.56
CA GLY A 215 -8.97 -2.28 11.98
C GLY A 215 -8.04 -1.13 12.28
N LEU A 216 -8.07 -0.68 13.53
CA LEU A 216 -7.22 0.35 14.08
C LEU A 216 -6.39 -0.22 15.23
N GLY A 217 -5.18 0.27 15.44
CA GLY A 217 -4.33 -0.14 16.56
C GLY A 217 -3.65 -1.49 16.31
N TRP A 218 -3.17 -1.72 15.11
CA TRP A 218 -2.41 -2.92 14.76
C TRP A 218 -0.94 -2.81 15.14
N LEU A 219 -0.35 -3.90 15.65
CA LEU A 219 1.09 -4.02 15.76
C LEU A 219 1.65 -4.42 14.40
N MET A 220 2.56 -3.61 13.87
CA MET A 220 3.13 -3.80 12.54
C MET A 220 4.54 -4.38 12.63
N ASP A 221 5.56 -3.60 12.36
CA ASP A 221 6.91 -4.11 12.22
C ASP A 221 7.67 -4.24 13.53
N VAL A 222 8.67 -5.13 13.51
CA VAL A 222 9.68 -5.27 14.55
C VAL A 222 11.07 -5.29 13.92
N ALA A 223 11.98 -4.44 14.39
CA ALA A 223 13.35 -4.39 13.95
C ALA A 223 14.32 -4.36 15.11
N LEU A 224 15.53 -4.90 14.92
CA LEU A 224 16.60 -4.80 15.88
C LEU A 224 17.41 -3.52 15.62
N HIS A 225 17.87 -2.90 16.71
CA HIS A 225 18.94 -1.89 16.59
C HIS A 225 20.19 -2.53 15.96
N PRO A 226 20.98 -1.84 15.12
CA PRO A 226 22.21 -2.40 14.56
C PRO A 226 23.16 -2.99 15.61
N ASP A 227 23.26 -2.38 16.79
CA ASP A 227 24.04 -2.88 17.93
C ASP A 227 23.20 -3.71 18.92
N TYR A 228 22.18 -4.43 18.47
CA TYR A 228 21.26 -5.20 19.34
C TYR A 228 21.99 -6.14 20.31
N ASP A 229 23.01 -6.83 19.84
CA ASP A 229 23.78 -7.77 20.68
C ASP A 229 24.50 -7.06 21.85
N LEU A 230 24.71 -5.76 21.77
CA LEU A 230 25.33 -4.92 22.83
C LEU A 230 24.28 -4.24 23.71
N ASN A 231 23.22 -3.69 23.12
CA ASN A 231 22.28 -2.81 23.81
C ASN A 231 20.90 -3.45 24.06
N GLY A 232 20.54 -4.53 23.33
CA GLY A 232 19.26 -5.22 23.44
C GLY A 232 18.06 -4.41 22.98
N LEU A 233 18.27 -3.32 22.21
CA LEU A 233 17.17 -2.46 21.75
C LEU A 233 16.44 -3.07 20.58
N ILE A 234 15.12 -3.02 20.66
CA ILE A 234 14.16 -3.49 19.67
C ILE A 234 13.23 -2.33 19.36
N TYR A 235 12.87 -2.16 18.11
CA TYR A 235 11.92 -1.16 17.66
C TYR A 235 10.60 -1.81 17.28
N LEU A 236 9.50 -1.15 17.61
CA LEU A 236 8.14 -1.57 17.25
C LEU A 236 7.43 -0.41 16.54
N HIS A 237 6.87 -0.69 15.37
CA HIS A 237 5.99 0.21 14.64
C HIS A 237 4.55 -0.28 14.78
N TYR A 238 3.63 0.60 15.17
CA TYR A 238 2.24 0.22 15.41
C TYR A 238 1.29 1.38 15.15
N GLY A 239 0.00 1.08 15.04
CA GLY A 239 -1.06 2.07 15.05
C GLY A 239 -1.37 2.48 16.48
N ASP A 240 -1.07 3.72 16.85
CA ASP A 240 -1.45 4.29 18.13
C ASP A 240 -2.92 4.72 18.09
N ARG A 241 -3.77 4.04 18.86
CA ARG A 241 -5.21 4.21 18.86
C ARG A 241 -5.67 5.09 20.02
N CYS A 242 -6.61 6.00 19.73
CA CYS A 242 -7.06 6.99 20.68
C CYS A 242 -8.55 7.31 20.48
N GLY A 243 -9.33 7.37 21.57
CA GLY A 243 -10.78 7.55 21.54
C GLY A 243 -11.26 8.99 21.74
N ASP A 244 -10.40 9.91 22.19
CA ASP A 244 -10.82 11.30 22.49
C ASP A 244 -9.70 12.34 22.26
N CYS A 245 -8.69 12.00 21.45
CA CYS A 245 -7.47 12.80 21.34
C CYS A 245 -7.58 13.99 20.40
N ASN A 246 -8.54 14.01 19.49
CA ASN A 246 -8.70 15.11 18.55
C ASN A 246 -10.17 15.46 18.29
N THR A 247 -10.37 16.46 17.41
CA THR A 247 -11.72 16.93 17.06
C THR A 247 -12.55 15.82 16.43
N THR A 248 -11.95 15.00 15.56
CA THR A 248 -12.65 13.90 14.86
C THR A 248 -13.13 12.83 15.83
N SER A 249 -12.27 12.32 16.72
CA SER A 249 -12.65 11.29 17.69
C SER A 249 -13.71 11.77 18.66
N ARG A 250 -13.58 13.01 19.16
CA ARG A 250 -14.61 13.61 20.06
C ARG A 250 -15.95 13.83 19.36
N ALA A 251 -15.96 14.23 18.09
CA ALA A 251 -17.17 14.48 17.33
C ALA A 251 -17.89 13.20 16.91
N SER A 252 -17.14 12.17 16.51
CA SER A 252 -17.69 10.89 16.05
C SER A 252 -17.99 9.90 17.19
N GLY A 253 -17.35 10.05 18.35
CA GLY A 253 -17.36 9.04 19.41
C GLY A 253 -16.63 7.74 19.02
N GLN A 254 -15.80 7.77 17.97
CA GLN A 254 -15.03 6.64 17.47
C GLN A 254 -13.55 6.84 17.74
N ASP A 255 -12.83 5.72 17.85
CA ASP A 255 -11.37 5.76 17.92
C ASP A 255 -10.78 6.21 16.59
N VAL A 256 -9.71 6.96 16.67
CA VAL A 256 -8.80 7.30 15.56
C VAL A 256 -7.45 6.68 15.81
N SER A 257 -6.62 6.55 14.78
CA SER A 257 -5.25 6.06 14.94
C SER A 257 -4.27 6.72 13.98
N MET A 258 -2.99 6.62 14.34
CA MET A 258 -1.87 6.99 13.49
C MET A 258 -0.66 6.13 13.82
N ASN A 259 0.25 6.01 12.87
CA ASN A 259 1.52 5.33 13.06
C ASN A 259 2.32 5.93 14.23
N LYS A 260 2.97 5.06 15.01
CA LYS A 260 3.88 5.43 16.07
C LYS A 260 5.06 4.45 16.12
N LEU A 261 6.25 4.99 16.36
CA LEU A 261 7.48 4.23 16.48
C LEU A 261 8.00 4.34 17.92
N VAL A 262 8.23 3.19 18.55
CA VAL A 262 8.85 3.11 19.87
C VAL A 262 10.04 2.17 19.84
N ARG A 263 10.95 2.30 20.82
CA ARG A 263 11.98 1.30 21.09
C ARG A 263 11.93 0.87 22.55
N GLY A 264 12.41 -0.32 22.83
CA GLY A 264 12.48 -0.88 24.19
C GLY A 264 13.32 -2.16 24.23
N ARG A 265 13.15 -2.95 25.27
CA ARG A 265 13.85 -4.23 25.47
C ARG A 265 12.91 -5.30 25.93
N ILE A 266 13.24 -6.56 25.63
CA ILE A 266 12.54 -7.73 26.19
C ILE A 266 13.37 -8.30 27.34
N ARG A 267 12.76 -8.40 28.53
CA ARG A 267 13.38 -9.05 29.69
C ARG A 267 12.36 -9.90 30.44
N GLY A 268 12.61 -11.19 30.56
CA GLY A 268 11.74 -12.11 31.29
C GLY A 268 10.32 -12.21 30.72
N GLY A 269 10.14 -12.00 29.41
CA GLY A 269 8.83 -12.02 28.75
C GLY A 269 8.03 -10.71 28.89
N PHE A 270 8.70 -9.62 29.30
CA PHE A 270 8.13 -8.29 29.39
C PHE A 270 8.85 -7.32 28.47
N TRP A 271 8.11 -6.41 27.89
CA TRP A 271 8.61 -5.21 27.25
C TRP A 271 8.91 -4.16 28.31
N ILE A 272 10.11 -3.61 28.31
CA ILE A 272 10.59 -2.65 29.30
C ILE A 272 11.40 -1.54 28.66
N ASP A 273 11.66 -0.50 29.39
CA ASP A 273 12.48 0.67 28.99
C ASP A 273 11.95 1.32 27.71
N GLU A 274 10.63 1.37 27.52
CA GLU A 274 10.00 1.96 26.33
C GLU A 274 10.34 3.44 26.20
N GLN A 275 10.70 3.83 24.98
CA GLN A 275 10.94 5.21 24.56
C GLN A 275 10.22 5.45 23.25
N THR A 276 9.46 6.55 23.18
CA THR A 276 8.89 7.04 21.92
C THR A 276 10.00 7.61 21.05
N ILE A 277 10.13 7.11 19.82
CA ILE A 277 11.07 7.57 18.81
C ILE A 277 10.38 8.55 17.87
N TRP A 278 9.12 8.24 17.50
CA TRP A 278 8.30 9.13 16.69
C TRP A 278 6.83 8.97 17.02
N GLU A 279 6.13 10.07 17.01
CA GLU A 279 4.67 10.15 17.16
C GLU A 279 4.17 11.33 16.34
N ALA A 280 3.11 11.12 15.55
CA ALA A 280 2.47 12.19 14.81
C ALA A 280 1.65 13.10 15.73
N ASP A 281 1.39 14.33 15.26
CA ASP A 281 0.43 15.21 15.93
C ASP A 281 -0.93 14.52 16.04
N LYS A 282 -1.56 14.57 17.21
CA LYS A 282 -2.85 13.92 17.47
C LYS A 282 -3.98 14.42 16.55
N GLU A 283 -3.91 15.67 16.09
CA GLU A 283 -4.89 16.19 15.13
C GLU A 283 -4.81 15.50 13.75
N THR A 284 -3.68 14.83 13.44
CA THR A 284 -3.53 14.03 12.20
C THR A 284 -4.04 12.58 12.33
N TYR A 285 -4.52 12.16 13.50
CA TYR A 285 -5.07 10.82 13.68
C TYR A 285 -6.42 10.69 12.96
N THR A 286 -6.63 9.56 12.28
CA THR A 286 -7.79 9.35 11.39
C THR A 286 -8.66 8.18 11.81
N LEU A 287 -9.89 8.15 11.29
CA LEU A 287 -10.82 7.02 11.40
C LEU A 287 -10.47 5.87 10.44
N MET A 288 -9.54 6.10 9.49
CA MET A 288 -9.25 5.15 8.44
C MET A 288 -8.49 3.94 8.98
N PRO A 289 -8.88 2.72 8.59
CA PRO A 289 -8.19 1.49 8.98
C PRO A 289 -6.73 1.45 8.52
N GLU A 290 -5.91 0.66 9.21
CA GLU A 290 -4.48 0.54 8.94
C GLU A 290 -4.12 -0.37 7.77
N ILE A 291 -5.05 -0.62 6.86
CA ILE A 291 -4.82 -1.44 5.68
C ILE A 291 -3.74 -0.85 4.74
N ALA A 292 -3.62 0.46 4.73
CA ALA A 292 -2.64 1.18 3.91
C ALA A 292 -1.75 2.09 4.78
N ALA A 293 -1.27 1.58 5.91
CA ALA A 293 -0.49 2.35 6.88
C ALA A 293 1.04 2.26 6.69
N GLY A 294 1.53 1.50 5.70
CA GLY A 294 2.97 1.21 5.59
C GLY A 294 3.45 0.39 6.77
N GLY A 295 4.27 0.98 7.64
CA GLY A 295 4.61 0.41 8.95
C GLY A 295 5.93 -0.35 8.99
N ARG A 296 6.85 -0.18 8.03
CA ARG A 296 8.17 -0.84 7.99
C ARG A 296 9.25 -0.01 8.65
N ILE A 297 10.30 -0.69 9.14
CA ILE A 297 11.46 -0.12 9.81
C ILE A 297 12.72 -0.71 9.18
N THR A 298 13.72 0.14 8.89
CA THR A 298 15.09 -0.30 8.57
C THR A 298 16.10 0.68 9.12
N PHE A 299 17.40 0.30 9.12
CA PHE A 299 18.51 1.13 9.53
C PHE A 299 19.54 1.22 8.42
N ASP A 300 20.19 2.37 8.30
CA ASP A 300 21.38 2.49 7.46
C ASP A 300 22.69 2.21 8.25
N ASP A 301 23.82 2.24 7.54
CA ASP A 301 25.14 2.03 8.13
C ASP A 301 25.58 3.16 9.08
N GLY A 302 24.91 4.32 9.00
CA GLY A 302 25.12 5.46 9.91
C GLY A 302 24.33 5.32 11.22
N GLY A 303 23.49 4.29 11.34
CA GLY A 303 22.62 4.06 12.49
C GLY A 303 21.37 4.93 12.51
N TYR A 304 21.03 5.59 11.41
CA TYR A 304 19.75 6.28 11.27
C TYR A 304 18.63 5.27 11.08
N VAL A 305 17.49 5.51 11.72
CA VAL A 305 16.28 4.72 11.54
C VAL A 305 15.41 5.32 10.45
N TYR A 306 15.00 4.50 9.49
CA TYR A 306 13.99 4.82 8.49
C TYR A 306 12.72 4.04 8.77
N PHE A 307 11.57 4.68 8.55
CA PHE A 307 10.29 3.99 8.69
C PHE A 307 9.25 4.57 7.72
N SER A 308 8.31 3.71 7.33
CA SER A 308 7.30 4.07 6.35
C SER A 308 5.96 4.37 6.99
N VAL A 309 5.30 5.43 6.52
CA VAL A 309 3.92 5.78 6.84
C VAL A 309 3.13 5.81 5.54
N GLY A 310 2.09 5.00 5.43
CA GLY A 310 1.26 4.95 4.24
C GLY A 310 0.19 6.05 4.21
N MET A 311 -0.67 6.01 3.21
CA MET A 311 -1.71 7.03 3.00
C MET A 311 -2.87 6.97 4.00
N LYS A 312 -2.98 5.93 4.81
CA LYS A 312 -4.04 5.72 5.82
C LYS A 312 -5.49 5.71 5.28
N GLY A 313 -5.65 5.55 3.97
CA GLY A 313 -6.96 5.39 3.32
C GLY A 313 -7.32 6.48 2.28
N PRO A 314 -8.47 6.33 1.60
CA PRO A 314 -8.80 7.17 0.44
C PRO A 314 -8.98 8.67 0.73
N LEU A 315 -9.48 9.03 1.91
CA LEU A 315 -9.73 10.43 2.24
C LEU A 315 -8.46 11.21 2.57
N GLU A 316 -7.38 10.52 2.89
CA GLU A 316 -6.07 11.07 3.23
C GLU A 316 -5.15 11.24 2.02
N HIS A 317 -5.62 10.99 0.81
CA HIS A 317 -4.86 11.27 -0.42
C HIS A 317 -4.34 12.70 -0.48
N ILE A 318 -5.12 13.66 0.01
CA ILE A 318 -4.74 15.08 0.07
C ILE A 318 -3.43 15.25 0.86
N GLY A 319 -3.30 14.59 2.01
CA GLY A 319 -2.14 14.72 2.88
C GLY A 319 -0.87 14.05 2.36
N VAL A 320 -0.96 13.22 1.33
CA VAL A 320 0.22 12.53 0.79
C VAL A 320 1.19 13.49 0.11
N GLN A 321 0.69 14.52 -0.55
CA GLN A 321 1.52 15.57 -1.18
C GLN A 321 1.81 16.75 -0.25
N ASP A 322 1.16 16.82 0.92
CA ASP A 322 1.34 17.90 1.89
C ASP A 322 2.47 17.53 2.87
N LEU A 323 3.54 18.32 2.89
CA LEU A 323 4.69 18.09 3.77
C LEU A 323 4.40 18.43 5.24
N THR A 324 3.29 19.11 5.54
CA THR A 324 2.87 19.40 6.92
C THR A 324 2.17 18.20 7.57
N LEU A 325 1.86 17.16 6.79
CA LEU A 325 1.13 15.97 7.20
C LEU A 325 1.98 14.69 7.07
N PRO A 326 1.75 13.69 7.92
CA PRO A 326 2.60 12.51 7.98
C PRO A 326 2.26 11.43 6.95
N TYR A 327 1.18 11.58 6.17
CA TYR A 327 0.66 10.53 5.28
C TYR A 327 1.51 10.34 4.02
N GLY A 328 1.75 9.09 3.63
CA GLY A 328 2.47 8.75 2.41
C GLY A 328 3.93 9.22 2.42
N LYS A 329 4.64 8.92 3.50
CA LYS A 329 6.01 9.38 3.74
C LYS A 329 6.93 8.21 4.10
N ILE A 330 8.19 8.33 3.71
CA ILE A 330 9.28 7.64 4.39
C ILE A 330 9.99 8.67 5.27
N MET A 331 10.17 8.31 6.52
CA MET A 331 10.74 9.16 7.56
C MET A 331 12.17 8.72 7.89
N ARG A 332 13.04 9.65 8.34
CA ARG A 332 14.39 9.39 8.83
C ARG A 332 14.65 10.13 10.13
N LEU A 333 15.18 9.40 11.12
CA LEU A 333 15.55 9.95 12.42
C LEU A 333 16.89 9.36 12.90
N HIS A 334 17.51 9.98 13.88
CA HIS A 334 18.47 9.29 14.73
C HIS A 334 17.79 8.15 15.48
N ASP A 335 18.55 7.16 15.91
CA ASP A 335 18.09 6.01 16.68
C ASP A 335 17.32 6.38 17.96
N ASP A 336 17.59 7.56 18.51
CA ASP A 336 16.97 8.11 19.72
C ASP A 336 15.78 9.07 19.46
N GLY A 337 15.38 9.24 18.19
CA GLY A 337 14.22 10.04 17.78
C GLY A 337 14.54 11.52 17.46
N ARG A 338 15.78 11.96 17.59
CA ARG A 338 16.16 13.31 17.15
C ARG A 338 16.11 13.40 15.63
N VAL A 339 15.68 14.56 15.11
CA VAL A 339 15.68 14.84 13.68
C VAL A 339 17.12 15.13 13.22
N PRO A 340 17.64 14.46 12.17
CA PRO A 340 18.93 14.76 11.58
C PRO A 340 18.94 16.15 10.94
N GLU A 341 20.07 16.88 11.13
CA GLU A 341 20.22 18.26 10.63
C GLU A 341 20.29 18.31 9.08
N ASP A 342 20.57 17.19 8.44
CA ASP A 342 20.65 17.03 6.98
C ASP A 342 19.38 16.43 6.35
N ASN A 343 18.26 16.34 7.07
CA ASN A 343 16.99 15.96 6.48
C ASN A 343 16.52 17.02 5.47
N PRO A 344 15.86 16.61 4.35
CA PRO A 344 15.57 17.51 3.24
C PRO A 344 14.65 18.68 3.57
N PHE A 345 13.80 18.54 4.60
CA PHE A 345 12.81 19.54 4.97
C PHE A 345 13.02 20.11 6.39
N VAL A 346 14.21 19.94 6.94
CA VAL A 346 14.53 20.36 8.33
C VAL A 346 14.47 21.89 8.52
N ASP A 347 14.76 22.65 7.47
CA ASP A 347 14.71 24.11 7.49
C ASP A 347 13.30 24.69 7.27
N ASP A 348 12.32 23.86 6.91
CA ASP A 348 10.91 24.26 6.81
C ASP A 348 10.20 24.03 8.15
N PRO A 349 9.90 25.08 8.93
CA PRO A 349 9.27 24.93 10.25
C PRO A 349 7.82 24.43 10.17
N THR A 350 7.20 24.40 8.97
CA THR A 350 5.84 23.92 8.76
C THR A 350 5.81 22.44 8.37
N ALA A 351 6.88 21.93 7.80
CA ALA A 351 6.97 20.54 7.38
C ALA A 351 7.18 19.59 8.58
N VAL A 352 6.77 18.34 8.42
CA VAL A 352 7.18 17.24 9.30
C VAL A 352 8.66 16.97 9.06
N GLN A 353 9.52 17.49 9.92
CA GLN A 353 10.98 17.52 9.72
C GLN A 353 11.65 16.14 9.61
N ALA A 354 10.94 15.08 10.04
CA ALA A 354 11.39 13.69 9.88
C ALA A 354 11.28 13.16 8.45
N ILE A 355 10.59 13.85 7.55
CA ILE A 355 10.37 13.39 6.17
C ILE A 355 11.70 13.24 5.44
N TRP A 356 11.89 12.04 4.83
CA TRP A 356 12.97 11.72 3.92
C TRP A 356 12.53 11.77 2.46
N SER A 357 11.35 11.17 2.16
CA SER A 357 10.70 11.21 0.85
C SER A 357 9.17 11.20 1.02
N TYR A 358 8.44 11.53 -0.05
CA TYR A 358 6.98 11.65 0.00
C TYR A 358 6.32 11.18 -1.31
N GLY A 359 4.99 11.22 -1.36
CA GLY A 359 4.27 10.73 -2.54
C GLY A 359 4.12 9.21 -2.58
N HIS A 360 4.11 8.55 -1.41
CA HIS A 360 3.98 7.10 -1.28
C HIS A 360 2.53 6.70 -0.99
N ARG A 361 2.07 5.61 -1.62
CA ARG A 361 0.74 5.06 -1.33
C ARG A 361 0.74 4.15 -0.11
N ASN A 362 1.40 3.01 -0.21
CA ASN A 362 1.44 2.00 0.85
C ASN A 362 2.76 1.22 0.82
N PRO A 363 3.84 1.81 1.31
CA PRO A 363 5.16 1.19 1.32
C PRO A 363 5.20 0.05 2.35
N GLN A 364 5.09 -1.19 1.84
CA GLN A 364 5.02 -2.44 2.61
C GLN A 364 6.36 -3.18 2.70
N GLY A 365 7.39 -2.73 2.03
CA GLY A 365 8.78 -3.15 2.18
C GLY A 365 9.69 -1.94 2.30
N LEU A 366 10.70 -2.03 3.16
CA LEU A 366 11.70 -0.97 3.35
C LEU A 366 13.00 -1.62 3.81
N GLU A 367 14.05 -1.55 2.98
CA GLU A 367 15.34 -2.19 3.24
C GLU A 367 16.49 -1.31 2.80
N PHE A 368 17.56 -1.33 3.58
CA PHE A 368 18.80 -0.64 3.26
C PHE A 368 19.83 -1.63 2.72
N ASN A 369 20.33 -1.38 1.50
CA ASN A 369 21.41 -2.14 0.89
C ASN A 369 22.76 -1.58 1.36
N THR A 370 23.41 -2.23 2.31
CA THR A 370 24.68 -1.78 2.91
C THR A 370 25.81 -1.78 1.89
N ASP A 371 25.83 -2.75 0.95
CA ASP A 371 26.89 -2.84 -0.08
C ASP A 371 26.90 -1.64 -1.02
N ARG A 372 25.73 -1.02 -1.24
CA ARG A 372 25.55 0.10 -2.17
C ARG A 372 25.24 1.42 -1.49
N GLY A 373 24.98 1.42 -0.18
CA GLY A 373 24.53 2.60 0.55
C GLY A 373 23.17 3.14 0.04
N GLN A 374 22.23 2.26 -0.27
CA GLN A 374 20.96 2.61 -0.94
C GLN A 374 19.75 2.13 -0.14
N LEU A 375 18.78 3.02 0.03
CA LEU A 375 17.48 2.69 0.60
C LEU A 375 16.50 2.30 -0.50
N TRP A 376 15.77 1.21 -0.30
CA TRP A 376 14.80 0.69 -1.25
C TRP A 376 13.46 0.45 -0.57
N SER A 377 12.38 0.63 -1.31
CA SER A 377 11.03 0.35 -0.85
C SER A 377 10.23 -0.41 -1.90
N THR A 378 9.39 -1.34 -1.45
CA THR A 378 8.29 -1.86 -2.25
C THR A 378 6.99 -1.25 -1.76
N GLU A 379 6.12 -0.86 -2.67
CA GLU A 379 4.80 -0.35 -2.31
C GLU A 379 3.68 -0.88 -3.21
N MET A 380 2.49 -0.97 -2.61
CA MET A 380 1.30 -1.43 -3.30
C MET A 380 0.63 -0.28 -4.03
N GLY A 381 0.40 -0.47 -5.33
CA GLY A 381 -0.47 0.35 -6.14
C GLY A 381 -1.96 0.10 -5.87
N PRO A 382 -2.85 0.73 -6.65
CA PRO A 382 -4.27 0.40 -6.63
C PRO A 382 -4.55 -0.88 -7.44
N ARG A 383 -5.03 -0.80 -8.66
CA ARG A 383 -5.16 -1.93 -9.59
C ARG A 383 -4.02 -1.87 -10.60
N GLY A 384 -2.99 -2.69 -10.43
CA GLY A 384 -1.70 -2.51 -11.06
C GLY A 384 -0.85 -1.46 -10.34
N GLY A 385 0.36 -1.22 -10.84
CA GLY A 385 1.25 -0.19 -10.32
C GLY A 385 1.82 -0.48 -8.93
N ASP A 386 2.00 -1.75 -8.55
CA ASP A 386 2.91 -2.10 -7.46
C ASP A 386 4.34 -1.77 -7.89
N GLU A 387 5.17 -1.30 -6.98
CA GLU A 387 6.44 -0.69 -7.32
C GLU A 387 7.60 -1.20 -6.47
N LEU A 388 8.78 -1.27 -7.08
CA LEU A 388 10.06 -1.27 -6.39
C LEU A 388 10.76 0.06 -6.65
N ASN A 389 11.01 0.80 -5.60
CA ASN A 389 11.53 2.16 -5.62
C ASN A 389 12.92 2.24 -5.00
N LEU A 390 13.85 2.94 -5.65
CA LEU A 390 15.09 3.43 -5.05
C LEU A 390 14.78 4.74 -4.34
N ILE A 391 14.84 4.73 -3.01
CA ILE A 391 14.42 5.87 -2.19
C ILE A 391 15.54 6.87 -2.04
N GLN A 392 15.31 8.10 -2.49
CA GLN A 392 16.24 9.20 -2.47
C GLN A 392 15.71 10.38 -1.64
N MET A 393 16.62 11.13 -1.08
CA MET A 393 16.35 12.27 -0.21
C MET A 393 15.54 13.36 -0.92
N GLY A 394 14.40 13.74 -0.35
CA GLY A 394 13.57 14.87 -0.79
C GLY A 394 12.71 14.60 -2.03
N LEU A 395 12.78 13.40 -2.63
CA LEU A 395 12.05 13.12 -3.86
C LEU A 395 10.59 12.76 -3.62
N ASN A 396 9.76 13.08 -4.63
CA ASN A 396 8.33 12.79 -4.71
C ASN A 396 8.09 11.56 -5.59
N TYR A 397 7.44 10.54 -5.04
CA TYR A 397 7.12 9.27 -5.74
C TYR A 397 5.74 9.27 -6.43
N GLY A 398 5.06 10.41 -6.45
CA GLY A 398 3.97 10.71 -7.36
C GLY A 398 2.57 10.38 -6.86
N TRP A 399 2.37 9.50 -5.87
CA TRP A 399 1.02 9.22 -5.39
C TRP A 399 0.37 10.43 -4.70
N PRO A 400 -0.92 10.75 -4.95
CA PRO A 400 -1.86 10.16 -5.91
C PRO A 400 -1.97 10.94 -7.23
N LEU A 401 -0.94 11.68 -7.61
CA LEU A 401 -0.92 12.52 -8.82
C LEU A 401 -0.74 11.65 -10.06
N THR A 402 0.03 10.57 -9.93
CA THR A 402 0.29 9.60 -11.00
C THR A 402 0.43 8.18 -10.44
N SER A 403 0.20 7.18 -11.29
CA SER A 403 0.45 5.76 -11.02
C SER A 403 0.58 5.00 -12.34
N LYS A 404 1.27 3.86 -12.33
CA LYS A 404 1.27 2.90 -13.45
C LYS A 404 0.01 2.03 -13.49
N GLY A 405 -0.73 1.97 -12.37
CA GLY A 405 -2.03 1.30 -12.28
C GLY A 405 -3.20 2.24 -12.54
N VAL A 406 -4.40 1.69 -12.38
CA VAL A 406 -5.67 2.43 -12.46
C VAL A 406 -6.42 2.30 -11.13
N ASN A 407 -7.39 3.16 -10.88
CA ASN A 407 -8.32 2.97 -9.77
C ASN A 407 -9.07 1.63 -9.91
N TYR A 408 -9.64 1.10 -8.81
CA TYR A 408 -10.37 -0.18 -8.84
C TYR A 408 -11.59 -0.20 -9.78
N ASP A 409 -12.11 0.97 -10.14
CA ASP A 409 -13.18 1.14 -11.14
C ASP A 409 -12.67 1.29 -12.58
N GLY A 410 -11.36 1.20 -12.79
CA GLY A 410 -10.72 1.33 -14.10
C GLY A 410 -10.48 2.77 -14.55
N THR A 411 -10.79 3.77 -13.72
CA THR A 411 -10.45 5.18 -14.02
C THR A 411 -8.96 5.44 -13.76
N PRO A 412 -8.35 6.43 -14.43
CA PRO A 412 -6.95 6.77 -14.20
C PRO A 412 -6.72 7.31 -12.78
N VAL A 413 -5.53 7.08 -12.24
CA VAL A 413 -5.04 7.78 -11.06
C VAL A 413 -4.54 9.15 -11.50
N ALA A 414 -5.35 10.18 -11.29
CA ALA A 414 -5.07 11.55 -11.74
C ALA A 414 -5.75 12.56 -10.80
N TRP A 415 -5.30 12.58 -9.54
CA TRP A 415 -5.95 13.38 -8.49
C TRP A 415 -5.46 14.84 -8.43
N GLY A 416 -4.48 15.24 -9.26
CA GLY A 416 -3.92 16.59 -9.24
C GLY A 416 -4.98 17.67 -9.37
N GLU A 417 -5.89 17.57 -10.34
CA GLU A 417 -6.97 18.52 -10.52
C GLU A 417 -7.93 18.56 -9.31
N VAL A 418 -8.29 17.40 -8.76
CA VAL A 418 -9.18 17.28 -7.60
C VAL A 418 -8.53 17.91 -6.36
N LEU A 419 -7.23 17.77 -6.21
CA LEU A 419 -6.45 18.29 -5.10
C LEU A 419 -6.03 19.76 -5.32
N GLY A 420 -6.24 20.31 -6.53
CA GLY A 420 -5.78 21.64 -6.89
C GLY A 420 -4.25 21.75 -6.92
N ILE A 421 -3.56 20.66 -7.24
CA ILE A 421 -2.10 20.58 -7.32
C ILE A 421 -1.70 20.60 -8.80
N ASP A 422 -0.98 21.65 -9.20
CA ASP A 422 -0.29 21.68 -10.49
C ASP A 422 1.01 20.89 -10.36
N PHE A 423 1.24 19.92 -11.24
CA PHE A 423 2.45 19.10 -11.23
C PHE A 423 2.91 18.77 -12.65
N TYR A 424 4.17 18.47 -12.79
CA TYR A 424 4.73 17.86 -13.98
C TYR A 424 5.14 16.44 -13.66
N ILE A 425 4.84 15.49 -14.55
CA ILE A 425 5.15 14.08 -14.33
C ILE A 425 6.66 13.84 -14.22
N ASP A 426 7.45 14.67 -14.89
CA ASP A 426 8.92 14.63 -14.87
C ASP A 426 9.52 15.07 -13.51
N ASP A 427 8.71 15.68 -12.64
CA ASP A 427 9.13 16.03 -11.27
C ASP A 427 8.94 14.87 -10.27
N MET A 428 8.33 13.77 -10.74
CA MET A 428 8.11 12.58 -9.95
C MET A 428 9.19 11.54 -10.20
N GLU A 429 9.69 10.90 -9.14
CA GLU A 429 10.65 9.81 -9.27
C GLU A 429 9.93 8.54 -9.76
N PRO A 430 10.28 8.00 -10.92
CA PRO A 430 9.61 6.80 -11.42
C PRO A 430 10.09 5.55 -10.67
N PRO A 431 9.27 4.49 -10.59
CA PRO A 431 9.70 3.22 -10.03
C PRO A 431 10.84 2.60 -10.85
N VAL A 432 11.74 1.90 -10.16
CA VAL A 432 12.79 1.09 -10.82
C VAL A 432 12.17 -0.14 -11.49
N ILE A 433 11.16 -0.73 -10.84
CA ILE A 433 10.36 -1.83 -11.39
C ILE A 433 8.89 -1.54 -11.13
N ASP A 434 8.10 -1.69 -12.17
CA ASP A 434 6.63 -1.70 -12.14
C ASP A 434 6.14 -3.15 -12.22
N PHE A 435 5.31 -3.55 -11.27
CA PHE A 435 4.72 -4.89 -11.20
C PHE A 435 3.24 -4.84 -11.60
N THR A 436 2.95 -4.40 -12.80
CA THR A 436 1.59 -4.45 -13.35
C THR A 436 1.39 -5.71 -14.21
N PRO A 437 0.38 -6.55 -13.92
CA PRO A 437 -0.64 -6.43 -12.89
C PRO A 437 -0.10 -6.63 -11.47
N ALA A 438 -0.75 -5.98 -10.50
CA ALA A 438 -0.29 -5.94 -9.11
C ALA A 438 -0.33 -7.31 -8.43
N PRO A 439 0.80 -7.84 -7.90
CA PRO A 439 0.81 -9.05 -7.09
C PRO A 439 0.52 -8.78 -5.61
N ALA A 440 0.20 -7.54 -5.22
CA ALA A 440 0.11 -7.07 -3.84
C ALA A 440 1.44 -7.26 -3.10
N ILE A 441 2.50 -6.65 -3.63
CA ILE A 441 3.87 -6.81 -3.16
C ILE A 441 4.01 -6.35 -1.69
N SER A 442 4.72 -7.15 -0.89
CA SER A 442 4.98 -6.85 0.52
C SER A 442 6.49 -6.63 0.75
N SER A 443 7.01 -7.06 1.91
CA SER A 443 8.42 -6.91 2.25
C SER A 443 9.34 -7.75 1.35
N PHE A 444 10.58 -7.33 1.29
CA PHE A 444 11.69 -8.01 0.63
C PHE A 444 12.94 -7.93 1.51
N VAL A 445 13.99 -8.64 1.13
CA VAL A 445 15.31 -8.56 1.75
C VAL A 445 16.37 -8.59 0.66
N PHE A 446 17.52 -7.96 0.90
CA PHE A 446 18.72 -8.20 0.13
C PHE A 446 19.36 -9.48 0.61
N TYR A 447 19.55 -10.44 -0.30
CA TYR A 447 20.10 -11.73 0.05
C TYR A 447 21.63 -11.68 0.03
N ASP A 448 22.25 -11.92 1.17
CA ASP A 448 23.71 -12.00 1.36
C ASP A 448 24.18 -13.42 1.74
N GLY A 449 23.27 -14.39 1.72
CA GLY A 449 23.53 -15.76 2.15
C GLY A 449 24.30 -16.59 1.13
N ALA A 450 24.96 -17.65 1.60
CA ALA A 450 25.76 -18.54 0.76
C ALA A 450 24.98 -19.70 0.11
N TYR A 451 23.70 -19.93 0.52
CA TYR A 451 22.93 -21.08 0.01
C TYR A 451 22.45 -20.89 -1.44
N PHE A 452 22.21 -19.66 -1.86
CA PHE A 452 21.73 -19.30 -3.20
C PHE A 452 22.70 -18.29 -3.84
N PRO A 453 23.92 -18.70 -4.20
CA PRO A 453 24.97 -17.76 -4.61
C PRO A 453 24.72 -17.04 -5.93
N ALA A 454 23.67 -17.40 -6.66
CA ALA A 454 23.27 -16.72 -7.89
C ALA A 454 22.08 -15.75 -7.70
N TRP A 455 21.60 -15.59 -6.48
CA TRP A 455 20.57 -14.62 -6.11
C TRP A 455 21.14 -13.30 -5.65
#